data_40b85967ea47d824c707e8ab3f40161f
#
_entry.id   40b85967ea47d824c707e8ab3f40161f
#
_cell.length_a   1.000
_cell.length_b   1.000
_cell.length_c   1.000
_cell.angle_alpha   90.00
_cell.angle_beta   90.00
_cell.angle_gamma   90.00
#
_symmetry.space_group_name_H-M   'P 1'
#
loop_
_entity.id
_entity.type
_entity.pdbx_description
1 polymer ?
#
loop_
_entity_poly.entity_id
_entity_poly.type
_entity_poly.pdbx_seq_one_letter_code
_entity_poly.pdbx_strand_id
1 'polypeptide(L)'
;MVIVNKTCCMLFIIVGMILIGCQSNVELPAQLVAVVDNYPPNYIPDSSHIEYSRKINVVFKIKNVSRRNLFIPISDERGNEYHSFIKVSSPTNHNVMAGAYYWQNKSMLNSGDSISICVRLMELQLRDLGVYNLNPKEVIKRISFEYVIDARDLKESDCLVPNLKFHIPQNVKYVHQKPEGMCGI
;
A
#
# COMPACT_ATOMS: atom_id res chain seq x y z
N MET A 1 11.11 40.08 45.63
CA MET A 1 11.60 40.22 44.25
C MET A 1 12.21 38.87 43.83
N VAL A 2 11.43 38.06 43.12
CA VAL A 2 11.84 36.69 42.72
C VAL A 2 12.48 36.80 41.35
N ILE A 3 13.79 36.59 41.33
CA ILE A 3 14.55 36.52 40.07
C ILE A 3 14.31 35.14 39.48
N VAL A 4 13.31 35.03 38.59
CA VAL A 4 13.11 33.83 37.80
C VAL A 4 14.26 33.73 36.77
N ASN A 5 15.10 32.72 36.96
CA ASN A 5 16.32 32.49 36.23
C ASN A 5 15.97 32.19 34.77
N LYS A 6 16.15 33.15 33.85
CA LYS A 6 15.89 33.04 32.41
C LYS A 6 16.57 31.82 31.75
N THR A 7 17.64 31.32 32.36
CA THR A 7 18.37 30.14 31.90
C THR A 7 17.58 28.87 32.02
N CYS A 8 16.69 28.75 33.04
CA CYS A 8 15.88 27.56 33.24
C CYS A 8 14.78 27.41 32.18
N CYS A 9 14.17 28.54 31.76
CA CYS A 9 13.16 28.53 30.69
C CYS A 9 13.75 28.16 29.32
N MET A 10 14.98 28.59 28.99
CA MET A 10 15.61 28.20 27.74
C MET A 10 15.94 26.71 27.68
N LEU A 11 16.35 26.10 28.80
CA LEU A 11 16.62 24.66 28.85
C LEU A 11 15.34 23.83 28.61
N PHE A 12 14.21 24.23 29.16
CA PHE A 12 12.93 23.56 28.94
C PHE A 12 12.44 23.67 27.48
N ILE A 13 12.69 24.80 26.80
CA ILE A 13 12.33 24.97 25.39
C ILE A 13 13.20 24.08 24.49
N ILE A 14 14.50 23.98 24.80
CA ILE A 14 15.42 23.13 24.01
C ILE A 14 15.12 21.64 24.23
N VAL A 15 14.83 21.21 25.46
CA VAL A 15 14.41 19.83 25.75
C VAL A 15 13.05 19.51 25.13
N GLY A 16 12.11 20.47 25.14
CA GLY A 16 10.81 20.32 24.48
C GLY A 16 10.93 20.18 22.96
N MET A 17 11.86 20.91 22.31
CA MET A 17 12.09 20.79 20.86
C MET A 17 12.78 19.48 20.47
N ILE A 18 13.61 18.89 21.37
CA ILE A 18 14.27 17.59 21.11
C ILE A 18 13.27 16.44 21.19
N LEU A 19 12.20 16.57 21.96
CA LEU A 19 11.16 15.53 22.09
C LEU A 19 10.10 15.55 20.97
N ILE A 20 10.00 16.63 20.20
CA ILE A 20 9.03 16.74 19.09
C ILE A 20 9.61 16.25 17.75
N GLY A 21 10.89 15.88 17.68
CA GLY A 21 11.65 15.78 16.43
C GLY A 21 12.19 14.44 16.02
N CYS A 22 11.55 13.30 16.28
CA CYS A 22 12.06 12.03 15.72
C CYS A 22 10.98 11.04 15.31
N GLN A 23 9.90 11.48 14.68
CA GLN A 23 9.31 10.63 13.65
C GLN A 23 10.15 10.83 12.38
N SER A 24 11.28 10.11 12.28
CA SER A 24 11.98 9.98 11.01
C SER A 24 11.01 9.26 10.06
N ASN A 25 10.38 10.02 9.16
CA ASN A 25 9.56 9.46 8.10
C ASN A 25 10.46 8.56 7.24
N VAL A 26 10.52 7.29 7.56
CA VAL A 26 11.22 6.31 6.72
C VAL A 26 10.37 6.12 5.48
N GLU A 27 10.87 6.55 4.34
CA GLU A 27 10.25 6.30 3.04
C GLU A 27 10.86 5.03 2.44
N LEU A 28 10.01 4.08 2.02
CA LEU A 28 10.45 2.86 1.35
C LEU A 28 9.89 2.80 -0.07
N PRO A 29 10.74 2.45 -1.06
CA PRO A 29 10.27 2.19 -2.40
C PRO A 29 9.44 0.90 -2.43
N ALA A 30 8.21 0.99 -2.94
CA ALA A 30 7.35 -0.12 -3.29
C ALA A 30 7.41 -0.31 -4.82
N GLN A 31 8.22 -1.26 -5.27
CA GLN A 31 8.46 -1.49 -6.69
C GLN A 31 7.43 -2.45 -7.27
N LEU A 32 6.72 -2.03 -8.31
CA LEU A 32 5.83 -2.91 -9.06
C LEU A 32 6.63 -4.01 -9.76
N VAL A 33 6.29 -5.26 -9.49
CA VAL A 33 7.00 -6.44 -10.05
C VAL A 33 6.13 -7.26 -10.99
N ALA A 34 4.81 -7.31 -10.77
CA ALA A 34 3.89 -8.03 -11.63
C ALA A 34 2.48 -7.44 -11.61
N VAL A 35 1.76 -7.63 -12.70
CA VAL A 35 0.33 -7.38 -12.82
C VAL A 35 -0.32 -8.64 -13.36
N VAL A 36 -1.28 -9.17 -12.62
CA VAL A 36 -2.02 -10.38 -12.98
C VAL A 36 -3.47 -10.02 -13.22
N ASP A 37 -3.94 -10.16 -14.47
CA ASP A 37 -5.32 -9.95 -14.87
C ASP A 37 -5.98 -11.32 -15.09
N ASN A 38 -7.03 -11.61 -14.38
CA ASN A 38 -7.81 -12.84 -14.56
C ASN A 38 -8.90 -12.71 -15.62
N TYR A 39 -8.89 -11.60 -16.38
CA TYR A 39 -9.85 -11.34 -17.44
C TYR A 39 -9.37 -11.97 -18.74
N PRO A 40 -10.02 -13.00 -19.27
CA PRO A 40 -9.64 -13.54 -20.57
C PRO A 40 -9.89 -12.52 -21.67
N PRO A 41 -9.01 -12.41 -22.67
CA PRO A 41 -9.10 -11.37 -23.71
C PRO A 41 -10.40 -11.39 -24.54
N ASN A 42 -11.17 -12.46 -24.50
CA ASN A 42 -12.44 -12.62 -25.25
C ASN A 42 -13.64 -12.88 -24.33
N TYR A 43 -13.54 -12.52 -23.05
CA TYR A 43 -14.62 -12.75 -22.10
C TYR A 43 -15.72 -11.70 -22.24
N ILE A 44 -16.92 -12.14 -22.51
CA ILE A 44 -18.14 -11.32 -22.39
C ILE A 44 -18.64 -11.51 -20.97
N PRO A 45 -18.70 -10.46 -20.14
CA PRO A 45 -19.18 -10.59 -18.76
C PRO A 45 -20.61 -11.11 -18.75
N ASP A 46 -20.82 -12.29 -18.25
CA ASP A 46 -22.14 -12.76 -17.86
C ASP A 46 -22.41 -12.26 -16.45
N SER A 47 -23.39 -11.39 -16.32
CA SER A 47 -23.76 -10.76 -15.04
C SER A 47 -24.32 -11.74 -14.00
N SER A 48 -24.55 -12.99 -14.37
CA SER A 48 -25.14 -14.00 -13.51
C SER A 48 -24.12 -14.73 -12.60
N HIS A 49 -22.83 -14.62 -12.85
CA HIS A 49 -21.79 -15.32 -12.09
C HIS A 49 -20.73 -14.37 -11.53
N ILE A 50 -20.85 -14.04 -10.26
CA ILE A 50 -19.87 -13.24 -9.48
C ILE A 50 -18.46 -13.86 -9.53
N GLU A 51 -18.34 -15.15 -9.72
CA GLU A 51 -17.06 -15.89 -9.82
C GLU A 51 -16.23 -15.48 -11.05
N TYR A 52 -16.86 -14.94 -12.08
CA TYR A 52 -16.21 -14.52 -13.32
C TYR A 52 -15.95 -13.01 -13.41
N SER A 53 -16.14 -12.29 -12.31
CA SER A 53 -15.87 -10.86 -12.29
C SER A 53 -14.38 -10.59 -12.52
N ARG A 54 -14.07 -9.55 -13.30
CA ARG A 54 -12.70 -9.13 -13.56
C ARG A 54 -11.99 -8.73 -12.27
N LYS A 55 -10.76 -9.24 -12.09
CA LYS A 55 -9.87 -8.89 -10.98
C LYS A 55 -8.49 -8.60 -11.52
N ILE A 56 -7.88 -7.50 -11.09
CA ILE A 56 -6.48 -7.20 -11.37
C ILE A 56 -5.71 -7.23 -10.05
N ASN A 57 -4.71 -8.08 -9.97
CA ASN A 57 -3.79 -8.15 -8.84
C ASN A 57 -2.49 -7.43 -9.24
N VAL A 58 -2.12 -6.44 -8.44
CA VAL A 58 -0.94 -5.60 -8.65
C VAL A 58 0.06 -5.91 -7.55
N VAL A 59 1.18 -6.52 -7.89
CA VAL A 59 2.16 -7.01 -6.92
C VAL A 59 3.32 -6.04 -6.80
N PHE A 60 3.52 -5.52 -5.60
CA PHE A 60 4.64 -4.66 -5.25
C PHE A 60 5.61 -5.40 -4.34
N LYS A 61 6.91 -5.25 -4.60
CA LYS A 61 7.99 -5.68 -3.72
C LYS A 61 8.51 -4.49 -2.94
N ILE A 62 8.61 -4.63 -1.63
CA ILE A 62 9.14 -3.64 -0.70
C ILE A 62 10.37 -4.23 -0.04
N LYS A 63 11.50 -3.51 -0.09
CA LYS A 63 12.73 -3.89 0.60
C LYS A 63 13.01 -2.91 1.71
N ASN A 64 13.25 -3.40 2.91
CA ASN A 64 13.71 -2.58 4.02
C ASN A 64 15.21 -2.29 3.90
N VAL A 65 15.54 -1.12 3.41
CA VAL A 65 16.92 -0.64 3.30
C VAL A 65 17.39 0.12 4.54
N SER A 66 16.51 0.29 5.54
CA SER A 66 16.84 0.92 6.81
C SER A 66 17.54 -0.05 7.76
N ARG A 67 18.16 0.47 8.82
CA ARG A 67 18.78 -0.34 9.89
C ARG A 67 17.80 -0.72 10.99
N ARG A 68 16.50 -0.44 10.82
CA ARG A 68 15.47 -0.65 11.84
C ARG A 68 14.45 -1.67 11.35
N ASN A 69 13.82 -2.37 12.28
CA ASN A 69 12.64 -3.15 11.96
C ASN A 69 11.46 -2.20 11.75
N LEU A 70 10.68 -2.49 10.73
CA LEU A 70 9.54 -1.68 10.32
C LEU A 70 8.26 -2.49 10.39
N PHE A 71 7.18 -1.81 10.67
CA PHE A 71 5.85 -2.39 10.69
C PHE A 71 5.04 -1.77 9.54
N ILE A 72 4.41 -2.60 8.70
CA ILE A 72 3.62 -2.13 7.56
C ILE A 72 2.20 -2.65 7.73
N PRO A 73 1.36 -2.01 8.57
CA PRO A 73 -0.04 -2.40 8.71
C PRO A 73 -0.80 -2.15 7.41
N ILE A 74 -1.53 -3.13 6.93
CA ILE A 74 -2.42 -2.98 5.77
C ILE A 74 -3.70 -3.76 6.05
N SER A 75 -4.83 -3.08 5.97
CA SER A 75 -6.15 -3.71 6.05
C SER A 75 -6.38 -4.55 4.80
N ASP A 76 -6.76 -5.81 5.00
CA ASP A 76 -7.10 -6.73 3.94
C ASP A 76 -8.58 -7.17 4.03
N GLU A 77 -9.06 -7.82 2.98
CA GLU A 77 -10.41 -8.38 2.90
C GLU A 77 -10.64 -9.54 3.89
N ARG A 78 -9.60 -10.03 4.58
CA ARG A 78 -9.64 -11.17 5.49
C ARG A 78 -9.88 -10.78 6.94
N GLY A 79 -10.10 -9.47 7.21
CA GLY A 79 -10.43 -8.97 8.54
C GLY A 79 -9.22 -8.81 9.45
N ASN A 80 -8.06 -8.50 8.90
CA ASN A 80 -6.96 -8.01 9.71
C ASN A 80 -7.39 -6.75 10.47
N GLU A 81 -7.00 -6.62 11.71
CA GLU A 81 -7.37 -5.54 12.61
C GLU A 81 -6.74 -4.18 12.23
N TYR A 82 -5.99 -4.13 11.13
CA TYR A 82 -5.34 -2.91 10.69
C TYR A 82 -6.29 -1.98 9.95
N HIS A 83 -6.07 -0.69 10.13
CA HIS A 83 -6.89 0.38 9.57
C HIS A 83 -6.21 1.13 8.42
N SER A 84 -4.88 0.99 8.30
CA SER A 84 -4.12 1.51 7.17
C SER A 84 -4.44 0.74 5.89
N PHE A 85 -4.48 1.43 4.75
CA PHE A 85 -4.91 0.81 3.49
C PHE A 85 -4.20 1.41 2.28
N ILE A 86 -4.35 0.76 1.13
CA ILE A 86 -3.90 1.29 -0.15
C ILE A 86 -5.07 1.98 -0.84
N LYS A 87 -4.93 3.28 -1.03
CA LYS A 87 -5.83 4.09 -1.84
C LYS A 87 -5.36 4.05 -3.29
N VAL A 88 -6.29 3.83 -4.20
CA VAL A 88 -6.05 3.86 -5.64
C VAL A 88 -6.86 5.00 -6.25
N SER A 89 -6.21 5.82 -7.04
CA SER A 89 -6.82 7.02 -7.64
C SER A 89 -6.67 7.00 -9.15
N SER A 90 -7.65 7.54 -9.86
CA SER A 90 -7.60 7.78 -11.30
C SER A 90 -7.46 9.28 -11.61
N PRO A 91 -7.06 9.67 -12.85
CA PRO A 91 -6.94 11.07 -13.24
C PRO A 91 -8.24 11.86 -13.15
N THR A 92 -9.38 11.17 -13.14
CA THR A 92 -10.73 11.77 -13.01
C THR A 92 -11.12 12.03 -11.56
N ASN A 93 -10.16 11.96 -10.61
CA ASN A 93 -10.37 12.15 -9.18
C ASN A 93 -11.28 11.10 -8.51
N HIS A 94 -11.53 9.98 -9.16
CA HIS A 94 -12.18 8.86 -8.52
C HIS A 94 -11.16 8.10 -7.69
N ASN A 95 -11.54 7.78 -6.47
CA ASN A 95 -10.69 7.09 -5.50
C ASN A 95 -11.40 5.86 -4.98
N VAL A 96 -10.66 4.77 -4.85
CA VAL A 96 -11.16 3.55 -4.23
C VAL A 96 -10.18 3.08 -3.17
N MET A 97 -10.69 2.45 -2.12
CA MET A 97 -9.89 1.67 -1.18
C MET A 97 -9.72 0.29 -1.79
N ALA A 98 -8.47 -0.10 -2.08
CA ALA A 98 -8.18 -1.40 -2.63
C ALA A 98 -7.91 -2.41 -1.51
N GLY A 99 -8.43 -3.61 -1.64
CA GLY A 99 -8.02 -4.75 -0.82
C GLY A 99 -6.54 -5.03 -1.07
N ALA A 100 -5.76 -5.12 0.00
CA ALA A 100 -4.35 -5.47 -0.10
C ALA A 100 -4.02 -6.58 0.90
N TYR A 101 -3.10 -7.47 0.56
CA TYR A 101 -2.69 -8.54 1.44
C TYR A 101 -1.20 -8.87 1.26
N TYR A 102 -0.61 -9.38 2.33
CA TYR A 102 0.77 -9.83 2.30
C TYR A 102 0.87 -11.21 1.67
N TRP A 103 1.86 -11.38 0.81
CA TRP A 103 2.17 -12.69 0.24
C TRP A 103 2.60 -13.72 1.31
N GLN A 104 3.26 -13.25 2.37
CA GLN A 104 3.86 -14.10 3.40
C GLN A 104 3.23 -13.96 4.81
N ASN A 105 2.08 -13.31 4.96
CA ASN A 105 1.43 -13.07 6.26
C ASN A 105 2.33 -12.36 7.30
N LYS A 106 3.28 -11.53 6.88
CA LYS A 106 4.18 -10.81 7.75
C LYS A 106 3.97 -9.31 7.63
N SER A 107 3.45 -8.70 8.68
CA SER A 107 3.39 -7.23 8.80
C SER A 107 4.71 -6.61 9.23
N MET A 108 5.62 -7.41 9.81
CA MET A 108 6.95 -6.99 10.26
C MET A 108 7.99 -7.21 9.18
N LEU A 109 8.79 -6.17 8.91
CA LEU A 109 9.86 -6.18 7.92
C LEU A 109 11.19 -5.85 8.61
N ASN A 110 12.01 -6.89 8.87
CA ASN A 110 13.33 -6.68 9.47
C ASN A 110 14.27 -5.94 8.53
N SER A 111 15.33 -5.37 9.10
CA SER A 111 16.39 -4.73 8.32
C SER A 111 16.96 -5.67 7.26
N GLY A 112 17.02 -5.23 6.02
CA GLY A 112 17.52 -6.01 4.87
C GLY A 112 16.51 -6.96 4.22
N ASP A 113 15.39 -7.27 4.90
CA ASP A 113 14.35 -8.16 4.39
C ASP A 113 13.53 -7.49 3.26
N SER A 114 12.79 -8.33 2.55
CA SER A 114 11.81 -7.90 1.55
C SER A 114 10.49 -8.58 1.79
N ILE A 115 9.40 -7.86 1.54
CA ILE A 115 8.05 -8.43 1.47
C ILE A 115 7.42 -8.10 0.13
N SER A 116 6.43 -8.88 -0.26
CA SER A 116 5.54 -8.56 -1.37
C SER A 116 4.14 -8.29 -0.84
N ILE A 117 3.54 -7.21 -1.33
CA ILE A 117 2.13 -6.89 -1.12
C ILE A 117 1.39 -7.04 -2.44
N CYS A 118 0.21 -7.62 -2.38
CA CYS A 118 -0.68 -7.74 -3.53
C CYS A 118 -1.88 -6.82 -3.33
N VAL A 119 -2.01 -5.83 -4.20
CA VAL A 119 -3.16 -4.91 -4.24
C VAL A 119 -4.16 -5.48 -5.23
N ARG A 120 -5.36 -5.79 -4.75
CA ARG A 120 -6.43 -6.37 -5.56
C ARG A 120 -7.44 -5.29 -5.96
N LEU A 121 -7.67 -5.15 -7.25
CA LEU A 121 -8.72 -4.32 -7.82
C LEU A 121 -9.83 -5.24 -8.37
N MET A 122 -10.99 -5.16 -7.75
CA MET A 122 -12.19 -5.89 -8.16
C MET A 122 -12.92 -5.15 -9.28
N GLU A 123 -13.79 -5.83 -9.98
CA GLU A 123 -14.57 -5.26 -11.09
C GLU A 123 -15.23 -3.91 -10.75
N LEU A 124 -15.92 -3.82 -9.61
CA LEU A 124 -16.57 -2.58 -9.19
C LEU A 124 -15.56 -1.44 -9.05
N GLN A 125 -14.43 -1.68 -8.42
CA GLN A 125 -13.38 -0.68 -8.26
C GLN A 125 -12.78 -0.26 -9.60
N LEU A 126 -12.61 -1.19 -10.55
CA LEU A 126 -12.13 -0.87 -11.91
C LEU A 126 -13.15 -0.02 -12.68
N ARG A 127 -14.44 -0.25 -12.47
CA ARG A 127 -15.53 0.57 -13.04
C ARG A 127 -15.56 1.96 -12.44
N ASP A 128 -15.48 2.07 -11.10
CA ASP A 128 -15.44 3.34 -10.37
C ASP A 128 -14.24 4.20 -10.79
N LEU A 129 -13.08 3.56 -11.01
CA LEU A 129 -11.88 4.23 -11.52
C LEU A 129 -11.97 4.59 -13.03
N GLY A 130 -13.00 4.13 -13.74
CA GLY A 130 -13.15 4.35 -15.19
C GLY A 130 -12.13 3.59 -16.05
N VAL A 131 -11.56 2.50 -15.55
CA VAL A 131 -10.49 1.74 -16.23
C VAL A 131 -10.88 0.30 -16.57
N TYR A 132 -12.12 -0.10 -16.31
CA TYR A 132 -12.58 -1.48 -16.47
C TYR A 132 -12.36 -2.07 -17.87
N ASN A 133 -12.57 -1.28 -18.93
CA ASN A 133 -12.46 -1.75 -20.31
C ASN A 133 -11.02 -1.67 -20.88
N LEU A 134 -10.06 -1.25 -20.08
CA LEU A 134 -8.67 -1.09 -20.52
C LEU A 134 -7.90 -2.38 -20.30
N ASN A 135 -6.88 -2.64 -21.14
CA ASN A 135 -5.94 -3.71 -20.87
C ASN A 135 -5.09 -3.39 -19.63
N PRO A 136 -4.48 -4.39 -18.95
CA PRO A 136 -3.77 -4.19 -17.69
C PRO A 136 -2.67 -3.14 -17.76
N LYS A 137 -1.95 -3.06 -18.87
CA LYS A 137 -0.89 -2.07 -19.08
C LYS A 137 -1.43 -0.65 -19.11
N GLU A 138 -2.56 -0.43 -19.74
CA GLU A 138 -3.22 0.88 -19.78
C GLU A 138 -3.89 1.22 -18.43
N VAL A 139 -4.42 0.21 -17.72
CA VAL A 139 -4.90 0.41 -16.34
C VAL A 139 -3.81 0.98 -15.48
N ILE A 140 -2.65 0.31 -15.41
CA ILE A 140 -1.53 0.72 -14.55
C ILE A 140 -0.97 2.10 -14.90
N LYS A 141 -1.03 2.51 -16.16
CA LYS A 141 -0.60 3.86 -16.56
C LYS A 141 -1.56 4.96 -16.11
N ARG A 142 -2.83 4.62 -15.84
CA ARG A 142 -3.90 5.58 -15.53
C ARG A 142 -4.27 5.64 -14.06
N ILE A 143 -3.71 4.78 -13.23
CA ILE A 143 -3.99 4.79 -11.80
C ILE A 143 -2.71 5.11 -11.01
N SER A 144 -2.91 5.64 -9.82
CA SER A 144 -1.85 5.88 -8.85
C SER A 144 -2.18 5.20 -7.53
N PHE A 145 -1.14 4.88 -6.76
CA PHE A 145 -1.25 4.18 -5.49
C PHE A 145 -0.72 5.10 -4.38
N GLU A 146 -1.42 5.12 -3.27
CA GLU A 146 -1.06 5.86 -2.07
C GLU A 146 -1.26 4.96 -0.84
N TYR A 147 -0.25 4.88 0.02
CA TYR A 147 -0.39 4.21 1.30
C TYR A 147 -0.91 5.20 2.33
N VAL A 148 -2.11 4.96 2.81
CA VAL A 148 -2.78 5.79 3.82
C VAL A 148 -2.61 5.13 5.18
N ILE A 149 -1.81 5.77 6.04
CA ILE A 149 -1.51 5.28 7.39
C ILE A 149 -2.58 5.82 8.34
N ASP A 150 -3.23 4.92 9.07
CA ASP A 150 -4.18 5.29 10.11
C ASP A 150 -3.46 5.51 11.45
N ALA A 151 -3.84 6.56 12.16
CA ALA A 151 -3.23 6.91 13.44
C ALA A 151 -3.44 5.84 14.54
N ARG A 152 -4.44 4.98 14.41
CA ARG A 152 -4.68 3.85 15.32
C ARG A 152 -3.56 2.82 15.22
N ASP A 153 -3.14 2.49 14.00
CA ASP A 153 -2.06 1.52 13.77
C ASP A 153 -0.70 2.02 14.26
N LEU A 154 -0.51 3.35 14.32
CA LEU A 154 0.71 3.95 14.87
C LEU A 154 0.86 3.78 16.37
N LYS A 155 -0.27 3.66 17.10
CA LYS A 155 -0.28 3.55 18.57
C LYS A 155 -0.05 2.14 19.07
N GLU A 156 -0.34 1.14 18.25
CA GLU A 156 -0.28 -0.28 18.62
C GLU A 156 1.11 -0.89 18.41
N SER A 157 2.02 -0.16 17.79
CA SER A 157 3.33 -0.68 17.43
C SER A 157 4.47 0.13 18.04
N ASP A 158 5.37 -0.55 18.77
CA ASP A 158 6.66 -0.01 19.16
C ASP A 158 7.62 0.16 17.96
N CYS A 159 7.20 -0.26 16.77
CA CYS A 159 7.95 -0.21 15.54
C CYS A 159 7.56 0.99 14.67
N LEU A 160 8.52 1.46 13.89
CA LEU A 160 8.27 2.54 12.93
C LEU A 160 7.42 2.03 11.77
N VAL A 161 6.38 2.79 11.43
CA VAL A 161 5.58 2.60 10.22
C VAL A 161 6.21 3.47 9.12
N PRO A 162 6.71 2.88 8.02
CA PRO A 162 7.28 3.64 6.92
C PRO A 162 6.19 4.22 6.03
N ASN A 163 6.50 5.29 5.33
CA ASN A 163 5.73 5.71 4.16
C ASN A 163 6.15 4.87 2.95
N LEU A 164 5.19 4.47 2.10
CA LEU A 164 5.46 3.70 0.88
C LEU A 164 5.37 4.60 -0.34
N LYS A 165 6.45 4.62 -1.13
CA LYS A 165 6.48 5.30 -2.41
C LYS A 165 6.39 4.30 -3.55
N PHE A 166 5.28 4.30 -4.25
CA PHE A 166 5.01 3.35 -5.32
C PHE A 166 5.75 3.75 -6.61
N HIS A 167 6.49 2.80 -7.17
CA HIS A 167 7.23 2.96 -8.42
C HIS A 167 6.76 1.94 -9.45
N ILE A 168 6.43 2.44 -10.63
CA ILE A 168 6.04 1.63 -11.79
C ILE A 168 7.20 1.64 -12.78
N PRO A 169 8.03 0.58 -12.85
CA PRO A 169 9.14 0.50 -13.80
C PRO A 169 8.63 0.30 -15.23
N GLN A 170 9.47 0.58 -16.21
CA GLN A 170 9.13 0.37 -17.62
C GLN A 170 8.90 -1.10 -17.98
N ASN A 171 9.65 -2.00 -17.33
CA ASN A 171 9.59 -3.44 -17.56
C ASN A 171 8.82 -4.15 -16.44
N VAL A 172 7.50 -4.17 -16.57
CA VAL A 172 6.59 -4.89 -15.66
C VAL A 172 6.17 -6.20 -16.30
N LYS A 173 6.12 -7.26 -15.52
CA LYS A 173 5.57 -8.55 -15.97
C LYS A 173 4.04 -8.48 -15.95
N TYR A 174 3.41 -8.66 -17.11
CA TYR A 174 1.97 -8.78 -17.25
C TYR A 174 1.60 -10.23 -17.49
N VAL A 175 0.71 -10.79 -16.69
CA VAL A 175 0.26 -12.17 -16.76
C VAL A 175 -1.26 -12.21 -16.88
N HIS A 176 -1.76 -12.98 -17.85
CA HIS A 176 -3.16 -13.35 -17.91
C HIS A 176 -3.32 -14.73 -17.27
N GLN A 177 -4.15 -14.83 -16.26
CA GLN A 177 -4.50 -16.10 -15.62
C GLN A 177 -5.94 -16.48 -15.93
N LYS A 178 -6.18 -17.79 -16.15
CA LYS A 178 -7.54 -18.31 -16.10
C LYS A 178 -8.14 -18.12 -14.70
N PRO A 179 -9.48 -18.02 -14.55
CA PRO A 179 -10.16 -17.66 -13.30
C PRO A 179 -9.83 -18.55 -12.09
N GLU A 180 -9.27 -19.73 -12.27
CA GLU A 180 -9.06 -20.74 -11.22
C GLU A 180 -7.83 -20.55 -10.34
N GLY A 181 -7.03 -19.53 -10.55
CA GLY A 181 -5.78 -19.39 -9.81
C GLY A 181 -5.77 -18.19 -8.88
N MET A 182 -5.76 -18.43 -7.56
CA MET A 182 -5.18 -17.46 -6.64
C MET A 182 -3.83 -16.97 -7.21
N CYS A 183 -3.38 -15.78 -6.83
CA CYS A 183 -2.02 -15.31 -7.09
C CYS A 183 -0.99 -16.41 -6.74
N GLY A 184 -0.76 -17.32 -7.64
CA GLY A 184 0.28 -18.35 -7.57
C GLY A 184 1.35 -17.96 -8.58
N ILE A 185 2.39 -17.28 -8.14
CA ILE A 185 3.65 -17.13 -8.87
C ILE A 185 4.72 -17.79 -8.05
#